data_7c4d7c5b78bcf7c586066ff5f50a967a
#
_entry.id   7c4d7c5b78bcf7c586066ff5f50a967a
#
_cell.length_a   1.000
_cell.length_b   1.000
_cell.length_c   1.000
_cell.angle_alpha   90.00
_cell.angle_beta   90.00
_cell.angle_gamma   90.00
#
_symmetry.space_group_name_H-M   'P 1'
#
loop_
_entity.id
_entity.type
_entity.pdbx_description
1 polymer ?
#
loop_
_entity_poly.entity_id
_entity_poly.type
_entity_poly.pdbx_seq_one_letter_code
_entity_poly.pdbx_strand_id
1 'polypeptide(L)'
;MEAERSAPYEAEQCKMQVDISTDLECSMDDAITHAVTTRLLNFVAYPLVQFTPLEPYIWPQTWAEGTYWVGVRIFGFVPFGKQAIVISYPDSAAGFLLRDNGHSALVKVWDHTISISTASGRTRYRDTVTIDAGLFTLPVWLFAQVFYRHRQRRWRLLAGRSFR
;
A
#
# COMPACT_ATOMS: atom_id res chain seq x y z
N MET A 1 1.67 14.87 51.56
CA MET A 1 1.47 13.50 51.11
C MET A 1 0.82 13.61 49.74
N GLU A 2 1.68 13.88 48.72
CA GLU A 2 1.28 14.06 47.33
C GLU A 2 1.10 12.70 46.70
N ALA A 3 -0.10 12.48 46.16
CA ALA A 3 -0.41 11.29 45.37
C ALA A 3 0.26 11.40 44.01
N GLU A 4 1.29 10.60 43.80
CA GLU A 4 1.93 10.33 42.52
C GLU A 4 0.86 9.78 41.56
N ARG A 5 0.40 10.59 40.63
CA ARG A 5 -0.41 10.11 39.48
C ARG A 5 0.51 9.36 38.57
N SER A 6 0.42 8.05 38.62
CA SER A 6 1.01 7.17 37.61
C SER A 6 0.49 7.58 36.24
N ALA A 7 1.42 7.96 35.35
CA ALA A 7 1.12 8.17 33.94
C ALA A 7 0.48 6.90 33.34
N PRO A 8 -0.52 7.01 32.45
CA PRO A 8 -1.08 5.83 31.81
C PRO A 8 0.01 5.12 31.01
N TYR A 9 0.13 3.83 31.23
CA TYR A 9 0.97 2.92 30.46
C TYR A 9 0.47 2.98 28.99
N GLU A 10 1.16 3.75 28.18
CA GLU A 10 0.97 3.67 26.73
C GLU A 10 1.43 2.29 26.28
N ALA A 11 0.47 1.43 25.98
CA ALA A 11 0.75 0.12 25.41
C ALA A 11 1.61 0.34 24.15
N GLU A 12 2.85 -0.12 24.19
CA GLU A 12 3.82 -0.05 23.09
C GLU A 12 3.16 -0.63 21.84
N GLN A 13 2.82 0.23 20.88
CA GLN A 13 2.11 -0.16 19.66
C GLN A 13 3.03 -1.09 18.88
N CYS A 14 2.67 -2.37 18.79
CA CYS A 14 3.43 -3.38 18.07
C CYS A 14 3.25 -3.17 16.55
N LYS A 15 3.96 -2.17 15.99
CA LYS A 15 4.00 -1.92 14.55
C LYS A 15 4.91 -2.94 13.89
N MET A 16 4.46 -3.51 12.78
CA MET A 16 5.26 -4.41 11.95
C MET A 16 5.43 -3.84 10.54
N GLN A 17 6.57 -4.13 9.90
CA GLN A 17 6.88 -3.58 8.59
C GLN A 17 7.08 -4.68 7.55
N VAL A 18 6.57 -4.42 6.35
CA VAL A 18 6.93 -5.12 5.11
C VAL A 18 7.82 -4.19 4.31
N ASP A 19 8.95 -4.70 3.81
CA ASP A 19 9.88 -3.94 2.98
C ASP A 19 10.42 -4.88 1.91
N ILE A 20 9.96 -4.69 0.67
CA ILE A 20 10.35 -5.52 -0.46
C ILE A 20 10.56 -4.70 -1.72
N SER A 21 11.52 -5.09 -2.53
CA SER A 21 11.83 -4.42 -3.79
C SER A 21 12.01 -5.39 -4.94
N THR A 22 11.84 -4.88 -6.16
CA THR A 22 12.05 -5.63 -7.40
C THR A 22 12.54 -4.70 -8.50
N ASP A 23 13.26 -5.25 -9.48
CA ASP A 23 13.61 -4.52 -10.69
C ASP A 23 12.49 -4.75 -11.74
N LEU A 24 12.14 -3.68 -12.47
CA LEU A 24 11.16 -3.69 -13.54
C LEU A 24 11.86 -3.57 -14.90
N GLU A 25 11.35 -4.30 -15.88
CA GLU A 25 11.83 -4.27 -17.27
C GLU A 25 11.10 -3.17 -18.07
N CYS A 26 11.18 -1.93 -17.58
CA CYS A 26 10.61 -0.75 -18.22
C CYS A 26 11.38 0.51 -17.81
N SER A 27 11.12 1.64 -18.48
CA SER A 27 11.67 2.92 -18.06
C SER A 27 11.09 3.36 -16.71
N MET A 28 11.79 4.27 -16.02
CA MET A 28 11.29 4.86 -14.78
C MET A 28 10.00 5.66 -15.03
N ASP A 29 9.92 6.38 -16.15
CA ASP A 29 8.74 7.19 -16.52
C ASP A 29 7.52 6.31 -16.80
N ASP A 30 7.69 5.17 -17.48
CA ASP A 30 6.62 4.20 -17.69
C ASP A 30 6.13 3.62 -16.35
N ALA A 31 7.07 3.26 -15.47
CA ALA A 31 6.74 2.75 -14.15
C ALA A 31 5.92 3.76 -13.34
N ILE A 32 6.32 5.04 -13.32
CA ILE A 32 5.60 6.12 -12.63
C ILE A 32 4.21 6.32 -13.25
N THR A 33 4.13 6.42 -14.58
CA THR A 33 2.87 6.63 -15.32
C THR A 33 1.83 5.57 -14.96
N HIS A 34 2.25 4.30 -14.81
CA HIS A 34 1.35 3.22 -14.43
C HIS A 34 1.11 3.14 -12.92
N ALA A 35 2.13 3.43 -12.07
CA ALA A 35 2.01 3.37 -10.62
C ALA A 35 0.92 4.30 -10.06
N VAL A 36 0.71 5.43 -10.69
CA VAL A 36 -0.32 6.41 -10.29
C VAL A 36 -1.74 6.05 -10.76
N THR A 37 -1.95 4.89 -11.38
CA THR A 37 -3.27 4.50 -11.90
C THR A 37 -4.04 3.57 -10.95
N THR A 38 -5.35 3.75 -10.86
CA THR A 38 -6.23 2.83 -10.14
C THR A 38 -6.32 1.46 -10.84
N ARG A 39 -6.10 1.43 -12.17
CA ARG A 39 -6.00 0.19 -12.96
C ARG A 39 -4.88 -0.71 -12.44
N LEU A 40 -3.70 -0.13 -12.15
CA LEU A 40 -2.60 -0.91 -11.61
C LEU A 40 -2.95 -1.50 -10.25
N LEU A 41 -3.51 -0.68 -9.32
CA LEU A 41 -3.92 -1.18 -8.00
C LEU A 41 -4.80 -2.43 -8.14
N ASN A 42 -5.86 -2.35 -8.93
CA ASN A 42 -6.79 -3.46 -9.12
C ASN A 42 -6.11 -4.68 -9.78
N PHE A 43 -5.25 -4.44 -10.78
CA PHE A 43 -4.54 -5.53 -11.45
C PHE A 43 -3.59 -6.26 -10.50
N VAL A 44 -2.75 -5.55 -9.76
CA VAL A 44 -1.73 -6.20 -8.90
C VAL A 44 -2.32 -6.80 -7.63
N ALA A 45 -3.47 -6.33 -7.18
CA ALA A 45 -4.16 -6.86 -6.01
C ALA A 45 -4.92 -8.16 -6.30
N TYR A 46 -5.47 -8.31 -7.51
CA TYR A 46 -6.26 -9.49 -7.89
C TYR A 46 -5.41 -10.77 -7.99
N PRO A 47 -5.88 -11.95 -7.55
CA PRO A 47 -7.20 -12.21 -6.94
C PRO A 47 -7.22 -12.11 -5.40
N LEU A 48 -6.08 -11.78 -4.75
CA LEU A 48 -5.96 -11.82 -3.29
C LEU A 48 -6.80 -10.76 -2.60
N VAL A 49 -6.84 -9.55 -3.18
CA VAL A 49 -7.64 -8.43 -2.67
C VAL A 49 -8.43 -7.82 -3.81
N GLN A 50 -9.69 -7.53 -3.54
CA GLN A 50 -10.56 -6.79 -4.44
C GLN A 50 -11.05 -5.52 -3.75
N PHE A 51 -10.93 -4.40 -4.46
CA PHE A 51 -11.39 -3.10 -4.01
C PHE A 51 -12.62 -2.67 -4.78
N THR A 52 -13.61 -2.13 -4.07
CA THR A 52 -14.81 -1.53 -4.66
C THR A 52 -14.84 -0.06 -4.23
N PRO A 53 -14.87 0.92 -5.15
CA PRO A 53 -14.93 2.32 -4.78
C PRO A 53 -16.25 2.64 -4.08
N LEU A 54 -16.18 3.39 -2.99
CA LEU A 54 -17.36 3.82 -2.21
C LEU A 54 -17.49 5.34 -2.25
N GLU A 55 -16.36 6.05 -2.17
CA GLU A 55 -16.32 7.51 -2.25
C GLU A 55 -14.96 7.94 -2.81
N PRO A 56 -14.93 8.50 -4.04
CA PRO A 56 -16.04 8.57 -5.00
C PRO A 56 -16.49 7.18 -5.47
N TYR A 57 -17.73 7.05 -5.93
CA TYR A 57 -18.31 5.77 -6.40
C TYR A 57 -17.67 5.23 -7.69
N ILE A 58 -16.91 6.07 -8.39
CA ILE A 58 -16.22 5.72 -9.64
C ILE A 58 -14.73 5.90 -9.42
N TRP A 59 -13.94 4.92 -9.85
CA TRP A 59 -12.50 5.02 -9.82
C TRP A 59 -12.00 6.22 -10.66
N PRO A 60 -11.14 7.10 -10.11
CA PRO A 60 -10.39 8.01 -10.95
C PRO A 60 -9.43 7.22 -11.86
N GLN A 61 -9.06 7.76 -13.00
CA GLN A 61 -8.07 7.11 -13.85
C GLN A 61 -6.70 7.09 -13.17
N THR A 62 -6.34 8.20 -12.56
CA THR A 62 -5.08 8.39 -11.82
C THR A 62 -5.38 8.91 -10.41
N TRP A 63 -4.52 8.56 -9.49
CA TRP A 63 -4.59 9.07 -8.12
C TRP A 63 -4.26 10.55 -8.08
N ALA A 64 -5.13 11.34 -7.49
CA ALA A 64 -4.82 12.68 -6.99
C ALA A 64 -4.59 12.61 -5.46
N GLU A 65 -3.97 13.61 -4.90
CA GLU A 65 -3.88 13.73 -3.43
C GLU A 65 -5.29 13.82 -2.82
N GLY A 66 -5.50 13.05 -1.75
CA GLY A 66 -6.81 13.02 -1.10
C GLY A 66 -7.15 11.66 -0.52
N THR A 67 -8.38 11.54 -0.02
CA THR A 67 -8.90 10.34 0.62
C THR A 67 -9.94 9.66 -0.27
N TYR A 68 -9.78 8.35 -0.45
CA TYR A 68 -10.66 7.48 -1.22
C TYR A 68 -11.17 6.35 -0.33
N TRP A 69 -12.48 6.27 -0.14
CA TRP A 69 -13.07 5.18 0.62
C TRP A 69 -13.37 3.99 -0.29
N VAL A 70 -12.94 2.81 0.13
CA VAL A 70 -13.12 1.58 -0.62
C VAL A 70 -13.67 0.47 0.26
N GLY A 71 -14.51 -0.38 -0.33
CA GLY A 71 -14.84 -1.69 0.23
C GLY A 71 -13.75 -2.68 -0.11
N VAL A 72 -13.32 -3.49 0.87
CA VAL A 72 -12.26 -4.48 0.70
C VAL A 72 -12.82 -5.88 0.85
N ARG A 73 -12.50 -6.77 -0.11
CA ARG A 73 -12.77 -8.20 -0.03
C ARG A 73 -11.49 -8.99 -0.22
N ILE A 74 -11.24 -9.92 0.71
CA ILE A 74 -10.12 -10.86 0.60
C ILE A 74 -10.58 -12.06 -0.21
N PHE A 75 -9.76 -12.51 -1.16
CA PHE A 75 -10.06 -13.58 -2.13
C PHE A 75 -11.39 -13.38 -2.89
N GLY A 76 -11.90 -12.13 -2.96
CA GLY A 76 -13.12 -11.80 -3.66
C GLY A 76 -14.43 -12.09 -2.92
N PHE A 77 -14.42 -12.88 -1.85
CA PHE A 77 -15.62 -13.31 -1.14
C PHE A 77 -15.63 -12.99 0.37
N VAL A 78 -14.47 -12.87 1.04
CA VAL A 78 -14.42 -12.53 2.47
C VAL A 78 -14.49 -11.01 2.63
N PRO A 79 -15.58 -10.45 3.18
CA PRO A 79 -15.66 -9.01 3.41
C PRO A 79 -14.69 -8.59 4.53
N PHE A 80 -13.81 -7.63 4.24
CA PHE A 80 -12.85 -7.08 5.19
C PHE A 80 -13.27 -5.70 5.72
N GLY A 81 -14.38 -5.15 5.19
CA GLY A 81 -14.94 -3.86 5.60
C GLY A 81 -14.54 -2.71 4.70
N LYS A 82 -14.61 -1.50 5.25
CA LYS A 82 -14.25 -0.25 4.56
C LYS A 82 -12.84 0.17 4.93
N GLN A 83 -12.09 0.66 3.96
CA GLN A 83 -10.74 1.20 4.16
C GLN A 83 -10.62 2.56 3.51
N ALA A 84 -9.95 3.48 4.16
CA ALA A 84 -9.48 4.72 3.55
C ALA A 84 -8.15 4.45 2.86
N ILE A 85 -8.03 4.89 1.61
CA ILE A 85 -6.78 5.05 0.87
C ILE A 85 -6.48 6.54 0.89
N VAL A 86 -5.37 6.95 1.50
CA VAL A 86 -5.02 8.37 1.67
C VAL A 86 -3.75 8.67 0.90
N ILE A 87 -3.92 9.23 -0.29
CA ILE A 87 -2.83 9.45 -1.25
C ILE A 87 -2.14 10.79 -1.02
N SER A 88 -0.82 10.75 -1.03
CA SER A 88 0.06 11.91 -1.09
C SER A 88 1.31 11.62 -1.92
N TYR A 89 1.98 12.67 -2.38
CA TYR A 89 3.21 12.60 -3.18
C TYR A 89 4.33 13.37 -2.46
N PRO A 90 5.01 12.73 -1.49
CA PRO A 90 6.12 13.38 -0.79
C PRO A 90 7.29 13.69 -1.72
N ASP A 91 7.93 14.84 -1.53
CA ASP A 91 9.15 15.19 -2.24
C ASP A 91 10.29 14.24 -1.90
N SER A 92 11.07 13.86 -2.92
CA SER A 92 12.21 12.99 -2.74
C SER A 92 13.33 13.30 -3.73
N ALA A 93 14.52 13.51 -3.23
CA ALA A 93 15.72 13.63 -4.07
C ALA A 93 16.18 12.29 -4.68
N ALA A 94 15.69 11.16 -4.18
CA ALA A 94 16.11 9.82 -4.59
C ALA A 94 15.24 9.19 -5.68
N GLY A 95 14.16 9.86 -6.11
CA GLY A 95 13.23 9.37 -7.11
C GLY A 95 11.78 9.70 -6.79
N PHE A 96 10.85 8.97 -7.40
CA PHE A 96 9.42 9.16 -7.22
C PHE A 96 8.91 8.46 -5.96
N LEU A 97 8.05 9.13 -5.19
CA LEU A 97 7.32 8.57 -4.07
C LEU A 97 5.81 8.75 -4.24
N LEU A 98 5.06 7.68 -3.93
CA LEU A 98 3.62 7.73 -3.72
C LEU A 98 3.35 7.08 -2.37
N ARG A 99 2.66 7.78 -1.47
CA ARG A 99 2.30 7.28 -0.14
C ARG A 99 0.80 7.15 -0.03
N ASP A 100 0.37 6.02 0.50
CA ASP A 100 -0.99 5.74 0.97
C ASP A 100 -0.96 5.55 2.48
N ASN A 101 -1.29 6.59 3.24
CA ASN A 101 -1.42 6.54 4.70
C ASN A 101 -2.83 6.08 5.10
N GLY A 102 -3.17 4.87 4.67
CA GLY A 102 -4.50 4.30 4.83
C GLY A 102 -4.83 3.81 6.24
N HIS A 103 -6.11 3.63 6.49
CA HIS A 103 -6.62 3.10 7.75
C HIS A 103 -8.02 2.49 7.58
N SER A 104 -8.40 1.67 8.55
CA SER A 104 -9.75 1.07 8.64
C SER A 104 -10.13 0.84 10.10
N ALA A 105 -11.35 0.36 10.35
CA ALA A 105 -11.77 0.00 11.70
C ALA A 105 -10.91 -1.11 12.33
N LEU A 106 -10.43 -2.07 11.51
CA LEU A 106 -9.59 -3.17 11.97
C LEU A 106 -8.10 -2.84 11.96
N VAL A 107 -7.63 -2.12 10.93
CA VAL A 107 -6.22 -1.77 10.75
C VAL A 107 -6.08 -0.27 10.96
N LYS A 108 -5.55 0.12 12.11
CA LYS A 108 -5.40 1.53 12.50
C LYS A 108 -4.36 2.26 11.67
N VAL A 109 -3.30 1.55 11.27
CA VAL A 109 -2.22 2.07 10.44
C VAL A 109 -1.95 1.09 9.31
N TRP A 110 -2.08 1.57 8.08
CA TRP A 110 -1.63 0.93 6.85
C TRP A 110 -0.87 1.97 6.03
N ASP A 111 0.33 2.29 6.49
CA ASP A 111 1.16 3.32 5.86
C ASP A 111 2.06 2.69 4.81
N HIS A 112 1.62 2.75 3.58
CA HIS A 112 2.27 2.16 2.42
C HIS A 112 2.94 3.23 1.56
N THR A 113 4.24 3.12 1.37
CA THR A 113 5.01 3.96 0.47
C THR A 113 5.53 3.13 -0.71
N ILE A 114 5.21 3.57 -1.91
CA ILE A 114 5.81 3.12 -3.16
C ILE A 114 6.99 4.05 -3.46
N SER A 115 8.18 3.50 -3.69
CA SER A 115 9.30 4.25 -4.24
C SER A 115 9.75 3.67 -5.59
N ILE A 116 9.99 4.57 -6.57
CA ILE A 116 10.49 4.21 -7.89
C ILE A 116 11.75 5.05 -8.13
N SER A 117 12.86 4.36 -8.41
CA SER A 117 14.17 4.98 -8.62
C SER A 117 14.97 4.24 -9.67
N THR A 118 16.05 4.83 -10.13
CA THR A 118 17.03 4.15 -10.99
C THR A 118 18.16 3.61 -10.12
N ALA A 119 18.39 2.31 -10.18
CA ALA A 119 19.50 1.64 -9.49
C ALA A 119 20.27 0.74 -10.47
N SER A 120 21.57 0.98 -10.62
CA SER A 120 22.43 0.20 -11.54
C SER A 120 21.88 0.12 -12.97
N GLY A 121 21.32 1.22 -13.48
CA GLY A 121 20.75 1.31 -14.83
C GLY A 121 19.41 0.58 -15.01
N ARG A 122 18.76 0.14 -13.93
CA ARG A 122 17.46 -0.51 -13.93
C ARG A 122 16.43 0.30 -13.13
N THR A 123 15.17 0.16 -13.49
CA THR A 123 14.08 0.75 -12.73
C THR A 123 13.79 -0.11 -11.50
N ARG A 124 14.11 0.41 -10.33
CA ARG A 124 13.83 -0.24 -9.04
C ARG A 124 12.51 0.23 -8.47
N TYR A 125 11.63 -0.72 -8.17
CA TYR A 125 10.35 -0.53 -7.49
C TYR A 125 10.42 -1.12 -6.08
N ARG A 126 9.98 -0.37 -5.06
CA ARG A 126 9.98 -0.82 -3.66
C ARG A 126 8.65 -0.49 -3.01
N ASP A 127 8.10 -1.46 -2.31
CA ASP A 127 6.96 -1.30 -1.39
C ASP A 127 7.49 -1.32 0.05
N THR A 128 7.18 -0.28 0.82
CA THR A 128 7.42 -0.23 2.27
C THR A 128 6.08 -0.01 2.95
N VAL A 129 5.70 -0.88 3.88
CA VAL A 129 4.39 -0.83 4.54
C VAL A 129 4.53 -0.99 6.04
N THR A 130 4.07 -0.01 6.78
CA THR A 130 3.98 -0.09 8.24
C THR A 130 2.54 -0.41 8.64
N ILE A 131 2.35 -1.43 9.48
CA ILE A 131 1.05 -1.98 9.85
C ILE A 131 0.89 -1.94 11.36
N ASP A 132 -0.28 -1.44 11.81
CA ASP A 132 -0.78 -1.57 13.17
C ASP A 132 -2.27 -1.96 13.13
N ALA A 133 -2.57 -3.14 13.63
CA ALA A 133 -3.92 -3.69 13.78
C ALA A 133 -4.16 -4.18 15.24
N GLY A 134 -3.43 -3.62 16.21
CA GLY A 134 -3.49 -4.05 17.59
C GLY A 134 -3.15 -5.54 17.74
N LEU A 135 -4.02 -6.32 18.36
CA LEU A 135 -3.82 -7.77 18.54
C LEU A 135 -3.75 -8.55 17.22
N PHE A 136 -4.30 -8.00 16.14
CA PHE A 136 -4.28 -8.61 14.80
C PHE A 136 -3.08 -8.19 13.94
N THR A 137 -2.12 -7.44 14.48
CA THR A 137 -0.96 -6.95 13.71
C THR A 137 -0.17 -8.10 13.09
N LEU A 138 0.13 -9.16 13.84
CA LEU A 138 0.89 -10.30 13.32
C LEU A 138 0.18 -11.04 12.17
N PRO A 139 -1.08 -11.50 12.27
CA PRO A 139 -1.75 -12.16 11.16
C PRO A 139 -1.97 -11.22 9.95
N VAL A 140 -2.25 -9.94 10.17
CA VAL A 140 -2.36 -8.95 9.09
C VAL A 140 -1.02 -8.73 8.39
N TRP A 141 0.08 -8.66 9.13
CA TRP A 141 1.43 -8.55 8.58
C TRP A 141 1.83 -9.80 7.78
N LEU A 142 1.53 -11.02 8.27
CA LEU A 142 1.77 -12.25 7.51
C LEU A 142 1.02 -12.25 6.18
N PHE A 143 -0.25 -11.85 6.19
CA PHE A 143 -1.01 -11.66 4.96
C PHE A 143 -0.37 -10.62 4.04
N ALA A 144 0.06 -9.47 4.58
CA ALA A 144 0.72 -8.41 3.83
C ALA A 144 2.03 -8.90 3.17
N GLN A 145 2.83 -9.74 3.86
CA GLN A 145 4.02 -10.36 3.29
C GLN A 145 3.72 -11.16 2.02
N VAL A 146 2.64 -11.93 2.02
CA VAL A 146 2.19 -12.70 0.84
C VAL A 146 1.64 -11.75 -0.23
N PHE A 147 0.80 -10.81 0.17
CA PHE A 147 0.15 -9.86 -0.73
C PHE A 147 1.14 -9.00 -1.50
N TYR A 148 2.14 -8.41 -0.83
CA TYR A 148 3.11 -7.56 -1.51
C TYR A 148 4.09 -8.33 -2.40
N ARG A 149 4.46 -9.59 -2.07
CA ARG A 149 5.20 -10.47 -2.99
C ARG A 149 4.40 -10.81 -4.23
N HIS A 150 3.11 -11.11 -4.07
CA HIS A 150 2.18 -11.33 -5.18
C HIS A 150 2.05 -10.07 -6.04
N ARG A 151 1.85 -8.90 -5.42
CA ARG A 151 1.76 -7.59 -6.07
C ARG A 151 3.00 -7.32 -6.94
N GLN A 152 4.20 -7.49 -6.42
CA GLN A 152 5.44 -7.27 -7.17
C GLN A 152 5.63 -8.27 -8.30
N ARG A 153 5.24 -9.53 -8.11
CA ARG A 153 5.26 -10.52 -9.19
C ARG A 153 4.35 -10.11 -10.36
N ARG A 154 3.13 -9.68 -10.06
CA ARG A 154 2.20 -9.22 -11.10
C ARG A 154 2.67 -7.93 -11.77
N TRP A 155 3.28 -7.04 -11.00
CA TRP A 155 3.86 -5.81 -11.52
C TRP A 155 4.96 -6.11 -12.56
N ARG A 156 5.91 -7.02 -12.24
CA ARG A 156 6.94 -7.47 -13.20
C ARG A 156 6.34 -8.07 -14.45
N LEU A 157 5.30 -8.91 -14.32
CA LEU A 157 4.62 -9.51 -15.48
C LEU A 157 3.99 -8.46 -16.39
N LEU A 158 3.41 -7.41 -15.81
CA LEU A 158 2.80 -6.32 -16.56
C LEU A 158 3.86 -5.46 -17.26
N ALA A 159 4.95 -5.10 -16.55
CA ALA A 159 6.07 -4.33 -17.10
C ALA A 159 6.74 -5.08 -18.26
N GLY A 160 7.04 -6.39 -18.10
CA GLY A 160 7.63 -7.22 -19.15
C GLY A 160 6.74 -7.44 -20.38
N ARG A 161 5.43 -7.12 -20.28
CA ARG A 161 4.48 -7.12 -21.41
C ARG A 161 4.21 -5.72 -21.97
N SER A 162 5.05 -4.74 -21.67
CA SER A 162 4.86 -3.35 -22.07
C SER A 162 3.45 -2.84 -21.72
N PHE A 163 2.95 -3.22 -20.52
CA PHE A 163 1.66 -2.77 -19.95
C PHE A 163 0.40 -3.13 -20.75
N ARG A 164 0.43 -4.20 -21.53
CA ARG A 164 -0.69 -4.73 -22.34
C ARG A 164 -1.51 -5.79 -21.61
#